data_9f325df29b96fee67f204bbe34b048d6
#
_entry.id   9f325df29b96fee67f204bbe34b048d6
#
_cell.length_a   1.000
_cell.length_b   1.000
_cell.length_c   1.000
_cell.angle_alpha   90.00
_cell.angle_beta   90.00
_cell.angle_gamma   90.00
#
_symmetry.space_group_name_H-M   'P 1'
#
loop_
_entity.id
_entity.type
_entity.pdbx_description
1 polymer ?
#
loop_
_entity_poly.entity_id
_entity_poly.type
_entity_poly.pdbx_seq_one_letter_code
_entity_poly.pdbx_strand_id
1 'polypeptide(L)'
;MKNIKLTFLFVLLSCVCFAQGNIKQQANAVLKQQVLTEAAWAMKQSPVTVTAESSPRSAGGKHDFFSEADYFWPNPANPDGPYINRDGETNPNNFVAHRKAMIRFSQIIGALASAYQLTGDEKYVKQSLVHLKAWFVDPATLMNPNLSFAQAVKGSSTGRSWGIIDTIHFMEVAQGVLVMQKAKSFDQQSLKSIKQWFADYILWLDTSKNGVAEKLSKNNHSACWVMQVASFAKLCNDQPMLDSLRLRYKNVLLPLQMAIDGSFPLELARTKAYGYSIFNLDAMTMICQILSTPKDNLWKFETADGKSIYKGITYLYPFVADKNKWTLKPDVMYWENWPVAQPFLLFGANTYQNQSWFNTWKSLDLKPTVEEVIRNVPIRHPLIWL
;
A
#
# COMPACT_ATOMS: atom_id res chain seq x y z
N MET A 1 -83.39 3.30 13.01
CA MET A 1 -82.22 2.57 12.54
C MET A 1 -81.22 3.58 12.03
N LYS A 2 -80.13 3.87 12.81
CA LYS A 2 -79.10 4.84 12.47
C LYS A 2 -77.89 4.10 11.83
N ASN A 3 -77.58 4.43 10.57
CA ASN A 3 -76.48 3.89 9.85
C ASN A 3 -75.14 4.59 10.33
N ILE A 4 -74.25 3.85 10.99
CA ILE A 4 -72.93 4.28 11.31
C ILE A 4 -72.03 3.96 10.10
N LYS A 5 -71.56 4.99 9.39
CA LYS A 5 -70.46 4.87 8.39
C LYS A 5 -69.15 4.81 9.09
N LEU A 6 -68.45 3.67 9.01
CA LEU A 6 -67.09 3.46 9.50
C LEU A 6 -66.12 3.93 8.42
N THR A 7 -65.43 5.05 8.64
CA THR A 7 -64.41 5.57 7.74
C THR A 7 -63.07 4.96 8.14
N PHE A 8 -62.55 4.05 7.29
CA PHE A 8 -61.18 3.51 7.43
C PHE A 8 -60.18 4.56 6.96
N LEU A 9 -59.40 5.08 7.87
CA LEU A 9 -58.25 5.95 7.58
C LEU A 9 -57.03 5.06 7.28
N PHE A 10 -56.67 4.93 5.99
CA PHE A 10 -55.44 4.30 5.56
C PHE A 10 -54.26 5.28 5.79
N VAL A 11 -53.46 5.03 6.83
CA VAL A 11 -52.17 5.71 7.01
C VAL A 11 -51.14 5.03 6.10
N LEU A 12 -50.84 5.66 4.97
CA LEU A 12 -49.68 5.29 4.13
C LEU A 12 -48.40 5.67 4.86
N LEU A 13 -47.77 4.69 5.51
CA LEU A 13 -46.36 4.81 5.92
C LEU A 13 -45.49 4.76 4.66
N SER A 14 -45.12 5.91 4.12
CA SER A 14 -44.10 6.02 3.12
C SER A 14 -42.74 5.71 3.78
N CYS A 15 -42.25 4.47 3.66
CA CYS A 15 -40.85 4.13 3.90
C CYS A 15 -40.01 4.91 2.89
N VAL A 16 -39.43 6.03 3.33
CA VAL A 16 -38.37 6.71 2.59
C VAL A 16 -37.14 5.81 2.70
N CYS A 17 -36.99 4.86 1.78
CA CYS A 17 -35.71 4.21 1.53
C CYS A 17 -34.77 5.26 0.99
N PHE A 18 -33.97 5.86 1.85
CA PHE A 18 -32.76 6.56 1.38
C PHE A 18 -31.91 5.52 0.66
N ALA A 19 -31.84 5.60 -0.67
CA ALA A 19 -30.91 4.81 -1.44
C ALA A 19 -29.51 5.12 -0.90
N GLN A 20 -28.92 4.17 -0.15
CA GLN A 20 -27.50 4.29 0.25
C GLN A 20 -26.70 4.45 -1.03
N GLY A 21 -25.94 5.56 -1.16
CA GLY A 21 -25.03 5.77 -2.28
C GLY A 21 -24.08 4.56 -2.43
N ASN A 22 -23.51 4.38 -3.62
CA ASN A 22 -22.54 3.29 -3.82
C ASN A 22 -21.37 3.39 -2.83
N ILE A 23 -20.64 2.30 -2.64
CA ILE A 23 -19.52 2.20 -1.66
C ILE A 23 -18.50 3.34 -1.82
N LYS A 24 -18.17 3.71 -3.06
CA LYS A 24 -17.27 4.84 -3.34
C LYS A 24 -17.79 6.16 -2.77
N GLN A 25 -19.08 6.46 -2.93
CA GLN A 25 -19.68 7.69 -2.39
C GLN A 25 -19.70 7.67 -0.86
N GLN A 26 -20.00 6.50 -0.26
CA GLN A 26 -19.94 6.32 1.19
C GLN A 26 -18.52 6.51 1.73
N ALA A 27 -17.50 5.94 1.06
CA ALA A 27 -16.09 6.10 1.44
C ALA A 27 -15.64 7.56 1.36
N ASN A 28 -16.03 8.28 0.30
CA ASN A 28 -15.77 9.71 0.16
C ASN A 28 -16.34 10.50 1.33
N ALA A 29 -17.58 10.21 1.74
CA ALA A 29 -18.23 10.88 2.87
C ALA A 29 -17.50 10.62 4.20
N VAL A 30 -17.10 9.35 4.45
CA VAL A 30 -16.37 8.94 5.66
C VAL A 30 -15.00 9.62 5.74
N LEU A 31 -14.26 9.68 4.64
CA LEU A 31 -12.86 10.14 4.62
C LEU A 31 -12.71 11.64 4.44
N LYS A 32 -13.75 12.37 4.02
CA LYS A 32 -13.66 13.79 3.64
C LYS A 32 -12.99 14.66 4.70
N GLN A 33 -13.43 14.56 5.95
CA GLN A 33 -12.90 15.40 7.03
C GLN A 33 -11.44 15.04 7.36
N GLN A 34 -11.12 13.76 7.38
CA GLN A 34 -9.76 13.27 7.60
C GLN A 34 -8.82 13.78 6.52
N VAL A 35 -9.19 13.65 5.25
CA VAL A 35 -8.41 14.12 4.10
C VAL A 35 -8.10 15.62 4.20
N LEU A 36 -9.10 16.45 4.52
CA LEU A 36 -8.88 17.90 4.65
C LEU A 36 -7.97 18.25 5.84
N THR A 37 -8.08 17.51 6.95
CA THR A 37 -7.22 17.69 8.12
C THR A 37 -5.77 17.30 7.81
N GLU A 38 -5.56 16.16 7.14
CA GLU A 38 -4.23 15.69 6.74
C GLU A 38 -3.61 16.60 5.67
N ALA A 39 -4.39 17.09 4.73
CA ALA A 39 -3.92 18.07 3.76
C ALA A 39 -3.51 19.40 4.41
N ALA A 40 -4.25 19.88 5.43
CA ALA A 40 -3.87 21.07 6.20
C ALA A 40 -2.54 20.88 6.96
N TRP A 41 -2.26 19.67 7.44
CA TRP A 41 -0.94 19.31 7.98
C TRP A 41 0.12 19.27 6.87
N ALA A 42 -0.15 18.60 5.75
CA ALA A 42 0.78 18.43 4.64
C ALA A 42 1.20 19.77 4.02
N MET A 43 0.28 20.75 3.95
CA MET A 43 0.57 22.11 3.48
C MET A 43 1.65 22.86 4.28
N LYS A 44 1.90 22.45 5.53
CA LYS A 44 2.89 23.07 6.41
C LYS A 44 4.22 22.34 6.43
N GLN A 45 4.35 21.23 5.71
CA GLN A 45 5.55 20.41 5.75
C GLN A 45 6.61 20.90 4.76
N SER A 46 7.89 20.81 5.17
CA SER A 46 9.04 20.96 4.29
C SER A 46 9.54 19.60 3.80
N PRO A 47 10.18 19.54 2.62
CA PRO A 47 10.78 18.31 2.12
C PRO A 47 11.85 17.76 3.06
N VAL A 48 11.85 16.45 3.24
CA VAL A 48 12.93 15.67 3.86
C VAL A 48 13.17 14.47 2.94
N THR A 49 14.38 14.32 2.44
CA THR A 49 14.77 13.23 1.53
C THR A 49 15.83 12.34 2.15
N VAL A 50 16.31 11.34 1.43
CA VAL A 50 17.41 10.46 1.88
C VAL A 50 18.69 11.22 2.21
N THR A 51 18.86 12.45 1.72
CA THR A 51 20.06 13.26 1.96
C THR A 51 20.07 13.97 3.32
N ALA A 52 18.97 13.90 4.08
CA ALA A 52 18.85 14.57 5.38
C ALA A 52 19.55 13.82 6.52
N GLU A 53 19.62 12.50 6.42
CA GLU A 53 20.22 11.64 7.43
C GLU A 53 21.26 10.71 6.78
N SER A 54 22.20 10.23 7.56
CA SER A 54 23.20 9.26 7.10
C SER A 54 23.53 8.24 8.19
N SER A 55 24.03 7.09 7.77
CA SER A 55 24.54 6.06 8.69
C SER A 55 25.98 5.69 8.34
N PRO A 56 26.89 5.62 9.31
CA PRO A 56 28.25 5.14 9.07
C PRO A 56 28.29 3.66 8.65
N ARG A 57 27.18 2.94 8.78
CA ARG A 57 27.04 1.55 8.35
C ARG A 57 26.57 1.42 6.89
N SER A 58 26.20 2.53 6.23
CA SER A 58 25.85 2.52 4.82
C SER A 58 27.07 2.38 3.93
N ALA A 59 27.01 1.48 2.96
CA ALA A 59 27.99 1.40 1.87
C ALA A 59 27.64 2.31 0.67
N GLY A 60 26.46 2.95 0.67
CA GLY A 60 26.00 3.87 -0.36
C GLY A 60 26.46 5.31 -0.14
N GLY A 61 26.26 6.15 -1.16
CA GLY A 61 26.51 7.59 -1.13
C GLY A 61 25.34 8.39 -0.57
N LYS A 62 25.48 9.72 -0.59
CA LYS A 62 24.52 10.70 -0.04
C LYS A 62 23.08 10.54 -0.59
N HIS A 63 22.96 10.15 -1.85
CA HIS A 63 21.70 10.04 -2.58
C HIS A 63 21.12 8.63 -2.58
N ASP A 64 21.82 7.66 -1.98
CA ASP A 64 21.37 6.28 -1.97
C ASP A 64 20.44 6.02 -0.77
N PHE A 65 19.35 5.32 -1.05
CA PHE A 65 18.50 4.83 0.01
C PHE A 65 19.21 3.73 0.80
N PHE A 66 19.27 3.90 2.11
CA PHE A 66 19.81 2.93 3.03
C PHE A 66 18.82 2.60 4.14
N SER A 67 18.70 1.33 4.47
CA SER A 67 18.02 0.85 5.68
C SER A 67 18.71 -0.41 6.20
N GLU A 68 18.55 -0.69 7.48
CA GLU A 68 18.94 -1.97 8.06
C GLU A 68 17.74 -2.89 8.19
N ALA A 69 18.00 -4.19 8.09
CA ALA A 69 16.99 -5.22 8.12
C ALA A 69 16.37 -5.34 9.52
N ASP A 70 15.05 -5.14 9.62
CA ASP A 70 14.33 -4.96 10.88
C ASP A 70 14.50 -6.10 11.88
N TYR A 71 14.57 -7.35 11.41
CA TYR A 71 14.61 -8.55 12.26
C TYR A 71 16.01 -9.07 12.54
N PHE A 72 17.03 -8.23 12.31
CA PHE A 72 18.42 -8.61 12.57
C PHE A 72 18.96 -7.92 13.82
N TRP A 73 19.54 -8.74 14.70
CA TRP A 73 19.97 -8.37 16.03
C TRP A 73 21.46 -8.68 16.25
N PRO A 74 22.16 -7.96 17.15
CA PRO A 74 23.48 -8.37 17.59
C PRO A 74 23.47 -9.83 18.05
N ASN A 75 24.50 -10.58 17.68
CA ASN A 75 24.67 -11.96 18.16
C ASN A 75 25.25 -11.95 19.58
N PRO A 76 24.54 -12.41 20.63
CA PRO A 76 25.06 -12.41 21.99
C PRO A 76 26.35 -13.23 22.17
N ALA A 77 26.53 -14.29 21.36
CA ALA A 77 27.70 -15.13 21.39
C ALA A 77 28.94 -14.53 20.66
N ASN A 78 28.69 -13.52 19.78
CA ASN A 78 29.72 -12.80 19.04
C ASN A 78 29.24 -11.37 18.75
N PRO A 79 29.33 -10.44 19.74
CA PRO A 79 28.74 -9.08 19.61
C PRO A 79 29.33 -8.24 18.47
N ASP A 80 30.59 -8.47 18.11
CA ASP A 80 31.30 -7.76 17.03
C ASP A 80 31.08 -8.41 15.66
N GLY A 81 30.53 -9.62 15.64
CA GLY A 81 30.28 -10.40 14.44
C GLY A 81 29.01 -10.00 13.68
N PRO A 82 28.64 -10.82 12.68
CA PRO A 82 27.41 -10.64 11.92
C PRO A 82 26.17 -10.71 12.80
N TYR A 83 25.17 -9.86 12.47
CA TYR A 83 23.84 -9.91 13.11
C TYR A 83 23.12 -11.20 12.76
N ILE A 84 22.28 -11.67 13.69
CA ILE A 84 21.45 -12.89 13.57
C ILE A 84 19.98 -12.54 13.34
N ASN A 85 19.27 -13.37 12.58
CA ASN A 85 17.85 -13.20 12.31
C ASN A 85 16.99 -13.65 13.51
N ARG A 86 16.02 -12.81 13.89
CA ARG A 86 14.90 -13.16 14.78
C ARG A 86 13.60 -12.83 14.06
N ASP A 87 13.04 -13.79 13.35
CA ASP A 87 11.89 -13.56 12.48
C ASP A 87 10.71 -12.91 13.21
N GLY A 88 10.25 -11.78 12.68
CA GLY A 88 9.14 -11.00 13.22
C GLY A 88 9.49 -10.08 14.40
N GLU A 89 10.68 -10.16 14.98
CA GLU A 89 11.12 -9.32 16.11
C GLU A 89 11.85 -8.07 15.60
N THR A 90 11.20 -6.92 15.64
CA THR A 90 11.77 -5.65 15.18
C THR A 90 12.88 -5.15 16.11
N ASN A 91 14.06 -4.89 15.58
CA ASN A 91 15.19 -4.28 16.30
C ASN A 91 15.07 -2.74 16.22
N PRO A 92 14.80 -2.05 17.34
CA PRO A 92 14.60 -0.61 17.37
C PRO A 92 15.88 0.21 17.10
N ASN A 93 17.05 -0.41 17.18
CA ASN A 93 18.34 0.25 16.99
C ASN A 93 18.84 0.26 15.53
N ASN A 94 18.07 -0.35 14.62
CA ASN A 94 18.41 -0.36 13.21
C ASN A 94 18.14 1.01 12.57
N PHE A 95 19.00 1.40 11.61
CA PHE A 95 18.82 2.63 10.87
C PHE A 95 17.63 2.48 9.89
N VAL A 96 16.61 3.31 10.08
CA VAL A 96 15.41 3.34 9.25
C VAL A 96 14.98 4.76 8.87
N ALA A 97 15.87 5.75 9.03
CA ALA A 97 15.53 7.16 8.80
C ALA A 97 15.10 7.45 7.35
N HIS A 98 15.76 6.84 6.36
CA HIS A 98 15.38 7.01 4.95
C HIS A 98 13.99 6.43 4.67
N ARG A 99 13.65 5.27 5.25
CA ARG A 99 12.32 4.69 5.14
C ARG A 99 11.26 5.58 5.80
N LYS A 100 11.53 6.12 6.99
CA LYS A 100 10.64 7.08 7.67
C LYS A 100 10.43 8.34 6.84
N ALA A 101 11.47 8.90 6.24
CA ALA A 101 11.39 10.06 5.35
C ALA A 101 10.52 9.76 4.12
N MET A 102 10.69 8.59 3.49
CA MET A 102 9.92 8.14 2.34
C MET A 102 8.45 7.90 2.69
N ILE A 103 8.14 7.24 3.82
CA ILE A 103 6.77 7.03 4.31
C ILE A 103 6.09 8.39 4.58
N ARG A 104 6.81 9.33 5.24
CA ARG A 104 6.30 10.69 5.45
C ARG A 104 6.04 11.43 4.13
N PHE A 105 6.93 11.30 3.16
CA PHE A 105 6.75 11.87 1.82
C PHE A 105 5.50 11.32 1.14
N SER A 106 5.31 9.99 1.15
CA SER A 106 4.11 9.37 0.57
C SER A 106 2.83 9.85 1.25
N GLN A 107 2.84 10.02 2.57
CA GLN A 107 1.72 10.57 3.34
C GLN A 107 1.39 12.01 2.92
N ILE A 108 2.40 12.85 2.71
CA ILE A 108 2.21 14.23 2.24
C ILE A 108 1.57 14.23 0.85
N ILE A 109 2.13 13.48 -0.10
CA ILE A 109 1.60 13.45 -1.47
C ILE A 109 0.19 12.84 -1.52
N GLY A 110 -0.04 11.75 -0.80
CA GLY A 110 -1.36 11.12 -0.73
C GLY A 110 -2.44 12.06 -0.16
N ALA A 111 -2.13 12.77 0.93
CA ALA A 111 -3.03 13.75 1.54
C ALA A 111 -3.34 14.92 0.60
N LEU A 112 -2.31 15.50 -0.03
CA LEU A 112 -2.47 16.63 -0.96
C LEU A 112 -3.22 16.23 -2.23
N ALA A 113 -2.92 15.06 -2.80
CA ALA A 113 -3.61 14.54 -3.98
C ALA A 113 -5.09 14.22 -3.69
N SER A 114 -5.38 13.64 -2.52
CA SER A 114 -6.76 13.39 -2.07
C SER A 114 -7.56 14.68 -1.91
N ALA A 115 -6.94 15.72 -1.32
CA ALA A 115 -7.58 17.01 -1.16
C ALA A 115 -7.79 17.72 -2.50
N TYR A 116 -6.82 17.64 -3.42
CA TYR A 116 -6.98 18.14 -4.78
C TYR A 116 -8.14 17.44 -5.51
N GLN A 117 -8.22 16.11 -5.41
CA GLN A 117 -9.31 15.34 -6.01
C GLN A 117 -10.70 15.74 -5.47
N LEU A 118 -10.77 16.08 -4.18
CA LEU A 118 -12.04 16.50 -3.54
C LEU A 118 -12.45 17.94 -3.86
N THR A 119 -11.46 18.84 -4.07
CA THR A 119 -11.72 20.29 -4.09
C THR A 119 -11.39 20.98 -5.40
N GLY A 120 -10.49 20.39 -6.20
CA GLY A 120 -9.91 21.05 -7.39
C GLY A 120 -8.95 22.20 -7.07
N ASP A 121 -8.58 22.43 -5.80
CA ASP A 121 -7.75 23.58 -5.41
C ASP A 121 -6.27 23.32 -5.74
N GLU A 122 -5.76 24.11 -6.67
CA GLU A 122 -4.39 24.06 -7.22
C GLU A 122 -3.28 24.31 -6.16
N LYS A 123 -3.61 24.85 -4.98
CA LYS A 123 -2.61 25.03 -3.90
C LYS A 123 -2.02 23.70 -3.46
N TYR A 124 -2.82 22.62 -3.46
CA TYR A 124 -2.35 21.27 -3.09
C TYR A 124 -1.35 20.73 -4.12
N VAL A 125 -1.58 20.99 -5.40
CA VAL A 125 -0.65 20.62 -6.48
C VAL A 125 0.67 21.37 -6.36
N LYS A 126 0.63 22.69 -6.12
CA LYS A 126 1.83 23.52 -5.92
C LYS A 126 2.68 23.00 -4.75
N GLN A 127 2.05 22.70 -3.61
CA GLN A 127 2.77 22.13 -2.45
C GLN A 127 3.32 20.73 -2.74
N SER A 128 2.59 19.88 -3.46
CA SER A 128 3.09 18.56 -3.87
C SER A 128 4.34 18.67 -4.73
N LEU A 129 4.39 19.64 -5.66
CA LEU A 129 5.56 19.85 -6.51
C LEU A 129 6.82 20.23 -5.73
N VAL A 130 6.71 20.93 -4.61
CA VAL A 130 7.87 21.22 -3.74
C VAL A 130 8.52 19.92 -3.25
N HIS A 131 7.72 18.97 -2.79
CA HIS A 131 8.20 17.68 -2.30
C HIS A 131 8.67 16.76 -3.43
N LEU A 132 7.90 16.69 -4.53
CA LEU A 132 8.23 15.86 -5.70
C LEU A 132 9.56 16.28 -6.33
N LYS A 133 9.80 17.60 -6.45
CA LYS A 133 11.08 18.13 -6.98
C LYS A 133 12.25 17.76 -6.07
N ALA A 134 12.10 17.88 -4.75
CA ALA A 134 13.15 17.51 -3.81
C ALA A 134 13.54 16.03 -3.88
N TRP A 135 12.56 15.14 -4.09
CA TRP A 135 12.81 13.69 -4.11
C TRP A 135 13.31 13.16 -5.45
N PHE A 136 12.93 13.78 -6.58
CA PHE A 136 13.11 13.19 -7.90
C PHE A 136 13.81 14.09 -8.92
N VAL A 137 14.00 15.38 -8.64
CA VAL A 137 14.46 16.35 -9.64
C VAL A 137 15.68 17.16 -9.18
N ASP A 138 15.66 17.67 -7.95
CA ASP A 138 16.72 18.54 -7.45
C ASP A 138 18.02 17.74 -7.22
N PRO A 139 19.13 18.05 -7.95
CA PRO A 139 20.38 17.31 -7.83
C PRO A 139 21.03 17.41 -6.44
N ALA A 140 20.65 18.37 -5.60
CA ALA A 140 21.16 18.48 -4.24
C ALA A 140 20.52 17.47 -3.27
N THR A 141 19.28 17.02 -3.56
CA THR A 141 18.43 16.28 -2.60
C THR A 141 17.75 15.03 -3.18
N LEU A 142 17.76 14.82 -4.50
CA LEU A 142 17.08 13.68 -5.11
C LEU A 142 17.62 12.35 -4.59
N MET A 143 16.77 11.34 -4.59
CA MET A 143 17.14 9.96 -4.34
C MET A 143 17.57 9.28 -5.66
N ASN A 144 18.62 8.47 -5.62
CA ASN A 144 18.98 7.59 -6.73
C ASN A 144 17.87 6.53 -6.95
N PRO A 145 17.48 6.21 -8.21
CA PRO A 145 16.40 5.29 -8.50
C PRO A 145 16.81 3.81 -8.32
N ASN A 146 17.27 3.46 -7.13
CA ASN A 146 17.63 2.10 -6.77
C ASN A 146 17.55 1.86 -5.25
N LEU A 147 17.56 0.59 -4.86
CA LEU A 147 17.59 0.13 -3.47
C LEU A 147 18.79 -0.82 -3.20
N SER A 148 19.93 -0.51 -3.78
CA SER A 148 21.14 -1.33 -3.67
C SER A 148 21.58 -1.55 -2.23
N PHE A 149 21.26 -0.63 -1.32
CA PHE A 149 21.68 -0.65 0.07
C PHE A 149 20.51 -0.77 1.07
N ALA A 150 19.33 -1.17 0.60
CA ALA A 150 18.17 -1.37 1.47
C ALA A 150 18.26 -2.70 2.24
N GLN A 151 17.80 -2.67 3.48
CA GLN A 151 17.82 -3.79 4.43
C GLN A 151 19.17 -4.50 4.53
N ALA A 152 20.23 -3.72 4.67
CA ALA A 152 21.56 -4.21 4.96
C ALA A 152 21.60 -5.00 6.28
N VAL A 153 22.55 -5.92 6.39
CA VAL A 153 22.77 -6.71 7.60
C VAL A 153 24.24 -6.57 8.01
N LYS A 154 24.50 -6.02 9.19
CA LYS A 154 25.86 -5.85 9.70
C LYS A 154 26.65 -7.16 9.61
N GLY A 155 27.84 -7.10 8.99
CA GLY A 155 28.74 -8.22 8.83
C GLY A 155 28.32 -9.29 7.81
N SER A 156 27.21 -9.11 7.08
CA SER A 156 26.69 -10.10 6.13
C SER A 156 26.34 -9.52 4.77
N SER A 157 25.67 -8.35 4.70
CA SER A 157 25.20 -7.79 3.42
C SER A 157 25.10 -6.27 3.48
N THR A 158 25.54 -5.59 2.42
CA THR A 158 25.41 -4.15 2.25
C THR A 158 24.00 -3.73 1.77
N GLY A 159 23.16 -4.67 1.34
CA GLY A 159 21.79 -4.52 0.90
C GLY A 159 21.26 -5.84 0.34
N ARG A 160 19.95 -6.03 0.33
CA ARG A 160 19.28 -7.29 -0.05
C ARG A 160 18.06 -7.03 -0.91
N SER A 161 17.64 -8.06 -1.67
CA SER A 161 16.39 -8.04 -2.44
C SER A 161 15.18 -7.70 -1.57
N TRP A 162 15.11 -8.25 -0.37
CA TRP A 162 14.04 -8.02 0.60
C TRP A 162 13.86 -6.55 1.01
N GLY A 163 14.88 -5.72 0.77
CA GLY A 163 14.81 -4.28 0.97
C GLY A 163 13.84 -3.56 0.01
N ILE A 164 13.45 -4.19 -1.09
CA ILE A 164 12.55 -3.59 -2.09
C ILE A 164 11.17 -3.28 -1.51
N ILE A 165 10.72 -4.02 -0.48
CA ILE A 165 9.46 -3.71 0.21
C ILE A 165 9.50 -2.37 0.96
N ASP A 166 10.66 -1.82 1.27
CA ASP A 166 10.75 -0.56 1.99
C ASP A 166 10.15 0.62 1.21
N THR A 167 10.02 0.51 -0.11
CA THR A 167 9.47 1.58 -0.97
C THR A 167 8.05 1.31 -1.50
N ILE A 168 7.30 0.36 -0.92
CA ILE A 168 5.91 0.11 -1.35
C ILE A 168 5.05 1.37 -1.33
N HIS A 169 5.32 2.31 -0.43
CA HIS A 169 4.59 3.56 -0.31
C HIS A 169 4.82 4.55 -1.46
N PHE A 170 5.85 4.36 -2.31
CA PHE A 170 5.98 5.15 -3.55
C PHE A 170 4.83 4.91 -4.53
N MET A 171 4.06 3.83 -4.36
CA MET A 171 2.82 3.66 -5.13
C MET A 171 1.84 4.81 -4.90
N GLU A 172 1.70 5.26 -3.66
CA GLU A 172 0.81 6.37 -3.30
C GLU A 172 1.31 7.69 -3.91
N VAL A 173 2.63 7.87 -3.99
CA VAL A 173 3.25 9.01 -4.68
C VAL A 173 2.96 8.96 -6.17
N ALA A 174 3.18 7.83 -6.83
CA ALA A 174 2.90 7.64 -8.25
C ALA A 174 1.42 7.89 -8.58
N GLN A 175 0.51 7.36 -7.77
CA GLN A 175 -0.92 7.58 -7.93
C GLN A 175 -1.32 9.04 -7.67
N GLY A 176 -0.71 9.70 -6.68
CA GLY A 176 -0.89 11.14 -6.44
C GLY A 176 -0.47 11.98 -7.63
N VAL A 177 0.67 11.67 -8.27
CA VAL A 177 1.09 12.33 -9.52
C VAL A 177 0.07 12.10 -10.64
N LEU A 178 -0.44 10.86 -10.81
CA LEU A 178 -1.48 10.56 -11.81
C LEU A 178 -2.74 11.40 -11.61
N VAL A 179 -3.17 11.60 -10.38
CA VAL A 179 -4.34 12.45 -10.05
C VAL A 179 -4.08 13.91 -10.40
N MET A 180 -2.87 14.42 -10.11
CA MET A 180 -2.54 15.83 -10.21
C MET A 180 -1.92 16.27 -11.56
N GLN A 181 -1.42 15.33 -12.39
CA GLN A 181 -0.61 15.67 -13.59
C GLN A 181 -1.30 16.54 -14.64
N LYS A 182 -2.64 16.62 -14.63
CA LYS A 182 -3.44 17.45 -15.53
C LYS A 182 -3.78 18.84 -14.95
N ALA A 183 -3.39 19.11 -13.71
CA ALA A 183 -3.59 20.40 -13.07
C ALA A 183 -2.78 21.49 -13.79
N LYS A 184 -3.32 22.71 -13.85
CA LYS A 184 -2.66 23.85 -14.53
C LYS A 184 -1.32 24.22 -13.88
N SER A 185 -1.21 24.04 -12.55
CA SER A 185 0.00 24.34 -11.79
C SER A 185 1.05 23.23 -11.84
N PHE A 186 0.75 22.06 -12.43
CA PHE A 186 1.72 21.00 -12.57
C PHE A 186 2.63 21.26 -13.78
N ASP A 187 3.88 21.70 -13.54
CA ASP A 187 4.79 22.00 -14.62
C ASP A 187 5.24 20.73 -15.37
N GLN A 188 5.21 20.79 -16.72
CA GLN A 188 5.44 19.64 -17.58
C GLN A 188 6.90 19.16 -17.56
N GLN A 189 7.86 20.04 -17.31
CA GLN A 189 9.27 19.67 -17.20
C GLN A 189 9.49 18.81 -15.95
N SER A 190 8.92 19.21 -14.81
CA SER A 190 8.98 18.38 -13.58
C SER A 190 8.26 17.05 -13.76
N LEU A 191 7.10 17.03 -14.45
CA LEU A 191 6.39 15.80 -14.73
C LEU A 191 7.25 14.83 -15.55
N LYS A 192 7.94 15.32 -16.57
CA LYS A 192 8.86 14.52 -17.40
C LYS A 192 10.00 13.95 -16.55
N SER A 193 10.64 14.75 -15.71
CA SER A 193 11.75 14.33 -14.84
C SER A 193 11.29 13.29 -13.82
N ILE A 194 10.12 13.48 -13.20
CA ILE A 194 9.53 12.53 -12.25
C ILE A 194 9.24 11.19 -12.94
N LYS A 195 8.62 11.21 -14.13
CA LYS A 195 8.36 9.98 -14.90
C LYS A 195 9.64 9.27 -15.30
N GLN A 196 10.69 10.02 -15.67
CA GLN A 196 12.00 9.44 -15.99
C GLN A 196 12.60 8.74 -14.76
N TRP A 197 12.53 9.36 -13.57
CA TRP A 197 13.00 8.73 -12.34
C TRP A 197 12.29 7.39 -12.06
N PHE A 198 10.96 7.35 -12.24
CA PHE A 198 10.20 6.11 -12.06
C PHE A 198 10.51 5.08 -13.17
N ALA A 199 10.76 5.50 -14.39
CA ALA A 199 11.18 4.59 -15.48
C ALA A 199 12.56 3.97 -15.17
N ASP A 200 13.52 4.76 -14.70
CA ASP A 200 14.84 4.28 -14.29
C ASP A 200 14.74 3.32 -13.09
N TYR A 201 13.81 3.59 -12.16
CA TYR A 201 13.57 2.71 -11.02
C TYR A 201 12.91 1.38 -11.45
N ILE A 202 11.95 1.40 -12.38
CA ILE A 202 11.39 0.18 -12.98
C ILE A 202 12.50 -0.63 -13.64
N LEU A 203 13.37 0.01 -14.42
CA LEU A 203 14.49 -0.67 -15.08
C LEU A 203 15.39 -1.35 -14.05
N TRP A 204 15.75 -0.65 -12.95
CA TRP A 204 16.54 -1.25 -11.89
C TRP A 204 15.81 -2.42 -11.21
N LEU A 205 14.51 -2.29 -10.92
CA LEU A 205 13.68 -3.34 -10.32
C LEU A 205 13.58 -4.59 -11.22
N ASP A 206 13.58 -4.42 -12.54
CA ASP A 206 13.42 -5.54 -13.48
C ASP A 206 14.75 -6.20 -13.87
N THR A 207 15.89 -5.48 -13.78
CA THR A 207 17.17 -5.95 -14.32
C THR A 207 18.25 -6.20 -13.28
N SER A 208 18.20 -5.53 -12.11
CA SER A 208 19.22 -5.72 -11.09
C SER A 208 19.13 -7.09 -10.41
N LYS A 209 20.25 -7.56 -9.86
CA LYS A 209 20.29 -8.82 -9.09
C LYS A 209 19.24 -8.85 -7.98
N ASN A 210 19.11 -7.75 -7.21
CA ASN A 210 18.15 -7.65 -6.11
C ASN A 210 16.71 -7.57 -6.64
N GLY A 211 16.46 -6.80 -7.70
CA GLY A 211 15.15 -6.68 -8.31
C GLY A 211 14.63 -8.01 -8.85
N VAL A 212 15.48 -8.74 -9.60
CA VAL A 212 15.15 -10.07 -10.12
C VAL A 212 14.90 -11.08 -8.99
N ALA A 213 15.72 -11.07 -7.94
CA ALA A 213 15.54 -11.97 -6.80
C ALA A 213 14.23 -11.70 -6.08
N GLU A 214 13.83 -10.44 -5.88
CA GLU A 214 12.56 -10.06 -5.27
C GLU A 214 11.36 -10.47 -6.14
N LYS A 215 11.43 -10.20 -7.45
CA LYS A 215 10.44 -10.63 -8.44
C LYS A 215 10.18 -12.14 -8.40
N LEU A 216 11.22 -12.95 -8.16
CA LEU A 216 11.15 -14.41 -8.16
C LEU A 216 10.83 -15.00 -6.76
N SER A 217 10.66 -14.21 -5.74
CA SER A 217 10.24 -14.66 -4.41
C SER A 217 8.89 -15.38 -4.48
N LYS A 218 8.67 -16.35 -3.57
CA LYS A 218 7.48 -17.20 -3.59
C LYS A 218 6.35 -16.72 -2.69
N ASN A 219 6.57 -15.64 -1.92
CA ASN A 219 5.67 -15.10 -0.90
C ASN A 219 5.32 -13.62 -1.19
N ASN A 220 4.85 -12.89 -0.17
CA ASN A 220 4.45 -11.48 -0.26
C ASN A 220 5.47 -10.58 -0.96
N HIS A 221 6.76 -10.87 -0.90
CA HIS A 221 7.81 -10.10 -1.55
C HIS A 221 7.60 -9.97 -3.06
N SER A 222 7.29 -11.06 -3.77
CA SER A 222 6.96 -10.99 -5.20
C SER A 222 5.66 -10.23 -5.48
N ALA A 223 4.66 -10.33 -4.59
CA ALA A 223 3.44 -9.53 -4.70
C ALA A 223 3.75 -8.03 -4.53
N CYS A 224 4.58 -7.66 -3.55
CA CYS A 224 5.05 -6.29 -3.36
C CYS A 224 5.84 -5.75 -4.55
N TRP A 225 6.70 -6.58 -5.17
CA TRP A 225 7.41 -6.19 -6.38
C TRP A 225 6.42 -5.87 -7.51
N VAL A 226 5.45 -6.77 -7.78
CA VAL A 226 4.46 -6.59 -8.85
C VAL A 226 3.59 -5.36 -8.61
N MET A 227 3.09 -5.13 -7.39
CA MET A 227 2.22 -4.00 -7.10
C MET A 227 2.95 -2.66 -7.28
N GLN A 228 4.22 -2.57 -6.87
CA GLN A 228 5.05 -1.38 -7.06
C GLN A 228 5.30 -1.10 -8.53
N VAL A 229 5.85 -2.08 -9.27
CA VAL A 229 6.15 -1.93 -10.70
C VAL A 229 4.89 -1.62 -11.50
N ALA A 230 3.73 -2.22 -11.17
CA ALA A 230 2.45 -1.91 -11.81
C ALA A 230 2.04 -0.44 -11.61
N SER A 231 2.18 0.09 -10.39
CA SER A 231 1.86 1.50 -10.11
C SER A 231 2.78 2.46 -10.86
N PHE A 232 4.06 2.17 -10.89
CA PHE A 232 5.07 2.98 -11.58
C PHE A 232 4.92 2.91 -13.11
N ALA A 233 4.69 1.72 -13.66
CA ALA A 233 4.42 1.51 -15.09
C ALA A 233 3.16 2.26 -15.55
N LYS A 234 2.12 2.30 -14.70
CA LYS A 234 0.91 3.09 -14.97
C LYS A 234 1.21 4.59 -15.06
N LEU A 235 2.04 5.12 -14.15
CA LEU A 235 2.49 6.51 -14.20
C LEU A 235 3.30 6.82 -15.47
N CYS A 236 4.18 5.89 -15.87
CA CYS A 236 5.04 6.03 -17.05
C CYS A 236 4.31 5.74 -18.38
N ASN A 237 3.07 5.26 -18.36
CA ASN A 237 2.32 4.74 -19.51
C ASN A 237 3.02 3.56 -20.22
N ASP A 238 3.69 2.70 -19.45
CA ASP A 238 4.39 1.51 -19.96
C ASP A 238 3.39 0.34 -20.09
N GLN A 239 2.69 0.31 -21.23
CA GLN A 239 1.67 -0.70 -21.51
C GLN A 239 2.24 -2.12 -21.61
N PRO A 240 3.40 -2.37 -22.26
CA PRO A 240 4.02 -3.70 -22.28
C PRO A 240 4.31 -4.25 -20.88
N MET A 241 4.84 -3.43 -19.98
CA MET A 241 5.08 -3.83 -18.60
C MET A 241 3.75 -4.15 -17.88
N LEU A 242 2.72 -3.31 -18.01
CA LEU A 242 1.40 -3.57 -17.40
C LEU A 242 0.79 -4.88 -17.89
N ASP A 243 0.91 -5.21 -19.17
CA ASP A 243 0.39 -6.47 -19.73
C ASP A 243 1.17 -7.68 -19.21
N SER A 244 2.50 -7.58 -19.15
CA SER A 244 3.36 -8.62 -18.57
C SER A 244 3.03 -8.89 -17.09
N LEU A 245 2.82 -7.83 -16.29
CA LEU A 245 2.46 -7.98 -14.88
C LEU A 245 1.07 -8.58 -14.68
N ARG A 246 0.12 -8.30 -15.56
CA ARG A 246 -1.21 -8.91 -15.56
C ARG A 246 -1.15 -10.41 -15.81
N LEU A 247 -0.33 -10.82 -16.80
CA LEU A 247 -0.06 -12.24 -17.06
C LEU A 247 0.66 -12.90 -15.87
N ARG A 248 1.64 -12.20 -15.26
CA ARG A 248 2.35 -12.71 -14.09
C ARG A 248 1.42 -12.92 -12.90
N TYR A 249 0.47 -12.01 -12.64
CA TYR A 249 -0.54 -12.20 -11.60
C TYR A 249 -1.34 -13.49 -11.82
N LYS A 250 -1.85 -13.69 -13.02
CA LYS A 250 -2.70 -14.83 -13.39
C LYS A 250 -1.97 -16.17 -13.37
N ASN A 251 -0.74 -16.19 -13.88
CA ASN A 251 -0.02 -17.43 -14.18
C ASN A 251 1.00 -17.80 -13.09
N VAL A 252 1.38 -16.85 -12.22
CA VAL A 252 2.44 -17.05 -11.23
C VAL A 252 1.96 -16.72 -9.82
N LEU A 253 1.56 -15.44 -9.55
CA LEU A 253 1.32 -15.02 -8.18
C LEU A 253 0.12 -15.74 -7.56
N LEU A 254 -1.04 -15.60 -8.17
CA LEU A 254 -2.28 -16.18 -7.63
C LEU A 254 -2.20 -17.71 -7.53
N PRO A 255 -1.77 -18.46 -8.59
CA PRO A 255 -1.66 -19.91 -8.51
C PRO A 255 -0.69 -20.43 -7.44
N LEU A 256 0.48 -19.76 -7.29
CA LEU A 256 1.56 -20.26 -6.43
C LEU A 256 1.46 -19.81 -4.97
N GLN A 257 0.89 -18.64 -4.71
CA GLN A 257 0.86 -18.08 -3.35
C GLN A 257 -0.43 -18.41 -2.59
N MET A 258 -1.54 -18.65 -3.30
CA MET A 258 -2.84 -18.91 -2.68
C MET A 258 -3.17 -20.40 -2.70
N ALA A 259 -3.70 -20.93 -1.59
CA ALA A 259 -4.32 -22.26 -1.53
C ALA A 259 -5.78 -22.21 -2.04
N ILE A 260 -6.38 -23.39 -2.27
CA ILE A 260 -7.76 -23.51 -2.81
C ILE A 260 -8.80 -22.87 -1.88
N ASP A 261 -8.54 -22.86 -0.56
CA ASP A 261 -9.40 -22.23 0.45
C ASP A 261 -9.26 -20.71 0.53
N GLY A 262 -8.30 -20.11 -0.21
CA GLY A 262 -8.01 -18.67 -0.21
C GLY A 262 -6.90 -18.26 0.77
N SER A 263 -6.34 -19.17 1.55
CA SER A 263 -5.23 -18.91 2.47
C SER A 263 -3.89 -18.69 1.74
N PHE A 264 -2.90 -18.15 2.46
CA PHE A 264 -1.52 -17.97 1.98
C PHE A 264 -0.56 -18.85 2.80
N PRO A 265 -0.30 -20.11 2.41
CA PRO A 265 0.44 -21.07 3.23
C PRO A 265 1.83 -20.59 3.69
N LEU A 266 2.56 -19.87 2.82
CA LEU A 266 3.90 -19.36 3.17
C LEU A 266 3.84 -18.21 4.19
N GLU A 267 2.75 -17.45 4.24
CA GLU A 267 2.53 -16.42 5.24
C GLU A 267 2.03 -17.01 6.56
N LEU A 268 1.15 -18.01 6.50
CA LEU A 268 0.66 -18.73 7.67
C LEU A 268 1.77 -19.49 8.42
N ALA A 269 2.86 -19.86 7.73
CA ALA A 269 4.02 -20.52 8.33
C ALA A 269 4.98 -19.56 9.07
N ARG A 270 4.72 -18.23 9.04
CA ARG A 270 5.58 -17.22 9.65
C ARG A 270 5.24 -16.98 11.11
N THR A 271 6.15 -16.33 11.84
CA THR A 271 5.96 -15.94 13.25
C THR A 271 4.91 -14.83 13.44
N LYS A 272 4.57 -14.10 12.39
CA LYS A 272 3.46 -13.12 12.34
C LYS A 272 2.44 -13.54 11.27
N ALA A 273 1.87 -14.74 11.44
CA ALA A 273 1.01 -15.38 10.44
C ALA A 273 -0.22 -14.51 10.07
N TYR A 274 -0.82 -13.83 11.05
CA TYR A 274 -1.96 -12.95 10.86
C TYR A 274 -1.58 -11.70 10.07
N GLY A 275 -0.60 -10.94 10.54
CA GLY A 275 -0.16 -9.71 9.90
C GLY A 275 0.39 -9.93 8.49
N TYR A 276 1.18 -11.01 8.26
CA TYR A 276 1.68 -11.32 6.92
C TYR A 276 0.59 -11.77 5.95
N SER A 277 -0.43 -12.51 6.43
CA SER A 277 -1.57 -12.89 5.57
C SER A 277 -2.36 -11.67 5.13
N ILE A 278 -2.63 -10.73 6.04
CA ILE A 278 -3.27 -9.44 5.74
C ILE A 278 -2.41 -8.64 4.74
N PHE A 279 -1.12 -8.50 5.01
CA PHE A 279 -0.20 -7.76 4.16
C PHE A 279 -0.14 -8.31 2.72
N ASN A 280 -0.07 -9.64 2.58
CA ASN A 280 -0.05 -10.25 1.25
C ASN A 280 -1.39 -10.08 0.53
N LEU A 281 -2.53 -10.18 1.24
CA LEU A 281 -3.84 -9.93 0.64
C LEU A 281 -3.99 -8.48 0.20
N ASP A 282 -3.54 -7.50 0.99
CA ASP A 282 -3.52 -6.10 0.59
C ASP A 282 -2.69 -5.89 -0.68
N ALA A 283 -1.48 -6.48 -0.76
CA ALA A 283 -0.65 -6.40 -1.96
C ALA A 283 -1.35 -6.99 -3.19
N MET A 284 -1.95 -8.18 -3.05
CA MET A 284 -2.67 -8.85 -4.14
C MET A 284 -3.90 -8.06 -4.60
N THR A 285 -4.65 -7.45 -3.68
CA THR A 285 -5.81 -6.62 -4.03
C THR A 285 -5.40 -5.31 -4.68
N MET A 286 -4.27 -4.71 -4.27
CA MET A 286 -3.70 -3.54 -4.95
C MET A 286 -3.28 -3.87 -6.38
N ILE A 287 -2.70 -5.05 -6.64
CA ILE A 287 -2.42 -5.51 -8.00
C ILE A 287 -3.72 -5.55 -8.82
N CYS A 288 -4.79 -6.14 -8.27
CA CYS A 288 -6.09 -6.15 -8.95
C CYS A 288 -6.62 -4.74 -9.22
N GLN A 289 -6.48 -3.81 -8.25
CA GLN A 289 -6.95 -2.42 -8.38
C GLN A 289 -6.18 -1.64 -9.46
N ILE A 290 -4.88 -1.89 -9.59
CA ILE A 290 -4.02 -1.16 -10.54
C ILE A 290 -4.16 -1.73 -11.96
N LEU A 291 -4.17 -3.06 -12.09
CA LEU A 291 -4.03 -3.76 -13.37
C LEU A 291 -5.36 -4.14 -14.03
N SER A 292 -6.49 -4.10 -13.33
CA SER A 292 -7.78 -4.43 -13.95
C SER A 292 -8.18 -3.42 -15.01
N THR A 293 -8.72 -3.93 -16.12
CA THR A 293 -9.30 -3.17 -17.21
C THR A 293 -10.72 -3.67 -17.51
N PRO A 294 -11.54 -2.95 -18.27
CA PRO A 294 -12.85 -3.45 -18.69
C PRO A 294 -12.78 -4.76 -19.48
N LYS A 295 -11.67 -4.99 -20.22
CA LYS A 295 -11.48 -6.20 -21.05
C LYS A 295 -10.79 -7.34 -20.29
N ASP A 296 -10.02 -7.03 -19.24
CA ASP A 296 -9.25 -8.00 -18.45
C ASP A 296 -9.28 -7.59 -16.96
N ASN A 297 -10.28 -8.10 -16.25
CA ASN A 297 -10.58 -7.72 -14.87
C ASN A 297 -10.05 -8.77 -13.89
N LEU A 298 -8.95 -8.46 -13.20
CA LEU A 298 -8.31 -9.35 -12.24
C LEU A 298 -9.16 -9.64 -10.99
N TRP A 299 -10.11 -8.76 -10.66
CA TRP A 299 -11.05 -9.00 -9.58
C TRP A 299 -12.03 -10.16 -9.88
N LYS A 300 -12.25 -10.44 -11.18
CA LYS A 300 -13.12 -11.52 -11.67
C LYS A 300 -12.34 -12.74 -12.12
N PHE A 301 -11.00 -12.66 -12.11
CA PHE A 301 -10.17 -13.77 -12.55
C PHE A 301 -10.19 -14.89 -11.53
N GLU A 302 -10.35 -16.12 -12.02
CA GLU A 302 -10.28 -17.36 -11.26
C GLU A 302 -9.39 -18.36 -12.02
N THR A 303 -8.53 -19.08 -11.30
CA THR A 303 -7.72 -20.16 -11.85
C THR A 303 -8.58 -21.39 -12.12
N ALA A 304 -8.08 -22.35 -12.90
CA ALA A 304 -8.81 -23.57 -13.23
C ALA A 304 -9.16 -24.40 -11.97
N ASP A 305 -8.35 -24.31 -10.91
CA ASP A 305 -8.58 -24.94 -9.60
C ASP A 305 -9.37 -24.04 -8.61
N GLY A 306 -9.92 -22.94 -9.12
CA GLY A 306 -10.88 -22.10 -8.40
C GLY A 306 -10.26 -21.12 -7.42
N LYS A 307 -8.97 -20.75 -7.51
CA LYS A 307 -8.36 -19.67 -6.72
C LYS A 307 -8.72 -18.32 -7.28
N SER A 308 -9.09 -17.36 -6.44
CA SER A 308 -9.43 -16.00 -6.84
C SER A 308 -9.20 -15.02 -5.69
N ILE A 309 -9.02 -13.74 -6.01
CA ILE A 309 -8.86 -12.73 -4.98
C ILE A 309 -10.10 -12.64 -4.06
N TYR A 310 -11.29 -12.93 -4.60
CA TYR A 310 -12.51 -13.04 -3.82
C TYR A 310 -12.41 -14.10 -2.71
N LYS A 311 -11.83 -15.27 -3.02
CA LYS A 311 -11.58 -16.32 -2.03
C LYS A 311 -10.59 -15.88 -0.95
N GLY A 312 -9.53 -15.17 -1.33
CA GLY A 312 -8.58 -14.61 -0.36
C GLY A 312 -9.25 -13.65 0.62
N ILE A 313 -10.12 -12.77 0.13
CA ILE A 313 -10.88 -11.85 0.98
C ILE A 313 -11.85 -12.64 1.88
N THR A 314 -12.61 -13.59 1.33
CA THR A 314 -13.57 -14.39 2.11
C THR A 314 -12.90 -15.27 3.15
N TYR A 315 -11.69 -15.75 2.89
CA TYR A 315 -10.90 -16.52 3.88
C TYR A 315 -10.49 -15.65 5.08
N LEU A 316 -9.93 -14.44 4.84
CA LEU A 316 -9.42 -13.60 5.92
C LEU A 316 -10.48 -12.74 6.60
N TYR A 317 -11.56 -12.39 5.90
CA TYR A 317 -12.61 -11.51 6.42
C TYR A 317 -13.17 -11.92 7.80
N PRO A 318 -13.51 -13.18 8.09
CA PRO A 318 -14.02 -13.58 9.40
C PRO A 318 -13.07 -13.24 10.56
N PHE A 319 -11.77 -13.34 10.33
CA PHE A 319 -10.72 -13.05 11.32
C PHE A 319 -10.43 -11.56 11.46
N VAL A 320 -10.68 -10.78 10.42
CA VAL A 320 -10.57 -9.32 10.46
C VAL A 320 -11.80 -8.68 11.08
N ALA A 321 -12.99 -9.25 10.83
CA ALA A 321 -14.23 -8.82 11.47
C ALA A 321 -14.28 -9.20 12.98
N ASP A 322 -13.68 -10.31 13.34
CA ASP A 322 -13.58 -10.80 14.73
C ASP A 322 -12.27 -11.56 14.93
N LYS A 323 -11.26 -10.87 15.45
CA LYS A 323 -9.91 -11.45 15.66
C LYS A 323 -9.90 -12.67 16.60
N ASN A 324 -10.89 -12.80 17.49
CA ASN A 324 -10.98 -13.97 18.39
C ASN A 324 -11.23 -15.29 17.65
N LYS A 325 -11.65 -15.22 16.39
CA LYS A 325 -11.80 -16.40 15.51
C LYS A 325 -10.47 -16.92 14.94
N TRP A 326 -9.38 -16.17 15.10
CA TRP A 326 -8.07 -16.60 14.62
C TRP A 326 -7.62 -17.87 15.37
N THR A 327 -7.29 -18.91 14.60
CA THR A 327 -7.04 -20.26 15.15
C THR A 327 -5.55 -20.57 15.35
N LEU A 328 -4.66 -19.77 14.77
CA LEU A 328 -3.21 -19.92 14.95
C LEU A 328 -2.72 -19.09 16.14
N LYS A 329 -1.45 -19.27 16.49
CA LYS A 329 -0.81 -18.45 17.53
C LYS A 329 -0.91 -16.97 17.18
N PRO A 330 -1.05 -16.07 18.16
CA PRO A 330 -0.87 -14.63 17.97
C PRO A 330 0.49 -14.32 17.37
N ASP A 331 0.57 -13.26 16.58
CA ASP A 331 1.83 -12.74 16.06
C ASP A 331 2.79 -12.39 17.21
N VAL A 332 4.08 -12.69 17.05
CA VAL A 332 5.10 -12.48 18.11
C VAL A 332 5.27 -11.03 18.52
N MET A 333 4.94 -10.09 17.65
CA MET A 333 4.88 -8.64 17.91
C MET A 333 3.71 -8.02 17.18
N TYR A 334 3.20 -6.90 17.73
CA TYR A 334 2.15 -6.08 17.13
C TYR A 334 0.77 -6.75 16.97
N TRP A 335 0.54 -7.87 17.65
CA TRP A 335 -0.75 -8.57 17.61
C TRP A 335 -1.93 -7.63 17.93
N GLU A 336 -1.83 -6.80 18.96
CA GLU A 336 -2.90 -5.91 19.40
C GLU A 336 -3.12 -4.71 18.44
N ASN A 337 -2.17 -4.46 17.54
CA ASN A 337 -2.23 -3.33 16.62
C ASN A 337 -2.92 -3.68 15.29
N TRP A 338 -3.23 -4.95 15.06
CA TRP A 338 -3.97 -5.44 13.91
C TRP A 338 -5.35 -5.95 14.31
N PRO A 339 -6.37 -5.91 13.41
CA PRO A 339 -6.34 -5.27 12.09
C PRO A 339 -6.59 -3.77 12.18
N VAL A 340 -6.26 -3.05 11.08
CA VAL A 340 -6.66 -1.66 10.83
C VAL A 340 -7.59 -1.60 9.61
N ALA A 341 -7.98 -0.44 9.14
CA ALA A 341 -8.83 -0.27 7.96
C ALA A 341 -8.11 -0.71 6.68
N GLN A 342 -8.05 -2.01 6.46
CA GLN A 342 -7.27 -2.65 5.38
C GLN A 342 -7.78 -2.26 3.99
N PRO A 343 -6.87 -1.92 3.05
CA PRO A 343 -7.20 -1.64 1.66
C PRO A 343 -8.07 -2.71 0.99
N PHE A 344 -7.78 -4.01 1.22
CA PHE A 344 -8.53 -5.10 0.61
C PHE A 344 -10.02 -5.09 0.97
N LEU A 345 -10.39 -4.65 2.20
CA LEU A 345 -11.80 -4.54 2.60
C LEU A 345 -12.52 -3.46 1.79
N LEU A 346 -11.91 -2.27 1.66
CA LEU A 346 -12.53 -1.16 0.96
C LEU A 346 -12.65 -1.43 -0.55
N PHE A 347 -11.57 -1.87 -1.19
CA PHE A 347 -11.58 -2.13 -2.64
C PHE A 347 -12.41 -3.36 -2.99
N GLY A 348 -12.35 -4.41 -2.16
CA GLY A 348 -13.23 -5.56 -2.28
C GLY A 348 -14.70 -5.17 -2.12
N ALA A 349 -15.03 -4.40 -1.08
CA ALA A 349 -16.38 -3.88 -0.87
C ALA A 349 -16.89 -3.09 -2.07
N ASN A 350 -16.07 -2.16 -2.59
CA ASN A 350 -16.43 -1.35 -3.74
C ASN A 350 -16.61 -2.18 -5.02
N THR A 351 -15.77 -3.17 -5.25
CA THR A 351 -15.82 -4.00 -6.45
C THR A 351 -17.00 -4.97 -6.45
N TYR A 352 -17.24 -5.64 -5.32
CA TYR A 352 -18.28 -6.65 -5.17
C TYR A 352 -19.57 -6.10 -4.58
N GLN A 353 -19.66 -4.78 -4.33
CA GLN A 353 -20.79 -4.09 -3.68
C GLN A 353 -21.19 -4.75 -2.35
N ASN A 354 -20.18 -5.13 -1.55
CA ASN A 354 -20.35 -5.82 -0.28
C ASN A 354 -20.40 -4.83 0.89
N GLN A 355 -21.59 -4.52 1.37
CA GLN A 355 -21.79 -3.56 2.46
C GLN A 355 -21.22 -4.06 3.80
N SER A 356 -21.15 -5.36 4.07
CA SER A 356 -20.59 -5.89 5.30
C SER A 356 -19.09 -5.64 5.38
N TRP A 357 -18.35 -5.83 4.28
CA TRP A 357 -16.91 -5.53 4.22
C TRP A 357 -16.64 -4.03 4.38
N PHE A 358 -17.46 -3.19 3.78
CA PHE A 358 -17.37 -1.73 3.96
C PHE A 358 -17.66 -1.31 5.41
N ASN A 359 -18.67 -1.88 6.05
CA ASN A 359 -19.01 -1.56 7.44
C ASN A 359 -17.88 -1.98 8.39
N THR A 360 -17.28 -3.16 8.17
CA THR A 360 -16.09 -3.59 8.92
C THR A 360 -14.91 -2.63 8.69
N TRP A 361 -14.59 -2.30 7.43
CA TRP A 361 -13.55 -1.33 7.11
C TRP A 361 -13.74 0.00 7.87
N LYS A 362 -14.96 0.53 7.86
CA LYS A 362 -15.31 1.79 8.52
C LYS A 362 -15.19 1.74 10.05
N SER A 363 -15.37 0.56 10.66
CA SER A 363 -15.28 0.38 12.12
C SER A 363 -13.86 0.20 12.64
N LEU A 364 -12.92 -0.09 11.75
CA LEU A 364 -11.50 -0.27 12.09
C LEU A 364 -10.77 1.08 12.15
N ASP A 365 -9.53 1.05 12.69
CA ASP A 365 -8.69 2.24 12.76
C ASP A 365 -8.30 2.71 11.35
N LEU A 366 -8.83 3.89 10.96
CA LEU A 366 -8.55 4.55 9.68
C LEU A 366 -7.21 5.31 9.68
N LYS A 367 -6.60 5.51 10.85
CA LYS A 367 -5.40 6.33 11.02
C LYS A 367 -4.42 5.71 12.01
N PRO A 368 -3.87 4.54 11.72
CA PRO A 368 -2.91 3.89 12.62
C PRO A 368 -1.68 4.77 12.85
N THR A 369 -1.16 4.70 14.09
CA THR A 369 0.01 5.48 14.52
C THR A 369 1.24 4.62 14.82
N VAL A 370 1.08 3.31 14.92
CA VAL A 370 2.17 2.37 15.18
C VAL A 370 3.04 2.23 13.94
N GLU A 371 4.33 2.50 14.03
CA GLU A 371 5.28 2.53 12.89
C GLU A 371 5.27 1.23 12.07
N GLU A 372 5.26 0.07 12.72
CA GLU A 372 5.21 -1.22 12.03
C GLU A 372 3.91 -1.41 11.24
N VAL A 373 2.78 -0.96 11.79
CA VAL A 373 1.48 -0.99 11.08
C VAL A 373 1.52 -0.07 9.87
N ILE A 374 1.95 1.18 10.07
CA ILE A 374 2.09 2.17 8.98
C ILE A 374 2.98 1.62 7.87
N ARG A 375 4.11 1.01 8.21
CA ARG A 375 5.05 0.41 7.28
C ARG A 375 4.42 -0.68 6.41
N ASN A 376 3.52 -1.49 7.00
CA ASN A 376 2.94 -2.65 6.34
C ASN A 376 1.53 -2.39 5.74
N VAL A 377 0.98 -1.19 5.87
CA VAL A 377 -0.23 -0.79 5.12
C VAL A 377 0.21 -0.13 3.81
N PRO A 378 0.04 -0.76 2.65
CA PRO A 378 0.65 -0.31 1.39
C PRO A 378 0.16 1.06 0.93
N ILE A 379 -1.08 1.42 1.28
CA ILE A 379 -1.67 2.74 1.00
C ILE A 379 -2.49 3.24 2.19
N ARG A 380 -2.53 4.55 2.38
CA ARG A 380 -3.26 5.20 3.48
C ARG A 380 -4.24 6.27 3.01
N HIS A 381 -4.21 6.61 1.73
CA HIS A 381 -5.09 7.60 1.10
C HIS A 381 -5.94 6.94 0.00
N PRO A 382 -6.91 6.09 0.38
CA PRO A 382 -7.62 5.25 -0.58
C PRO A 382 -8.48 6.03 -1.59
N LEU A 383 -8.82 7.30 -1.33
CA LEU A 383 -9.63 8.11 -2.26
C LEU A 383 -9.00 8.26 -3.63
N ILE A 384 -7.67 8.41 -3.70
CA ILE A 384 -6.99 8.57 -4.99
C ILE A 384 -6.95 7.27 -5.82
N TRP A 385 -7.41 6.16 -5.25
CA TRP A 385 -7.46 4.84 -5.88
C TRP A 385 -8.88 4.39 -6.26
N LEU A 386 -9.92 5.02 -5.72
CA LEU A 386 -11.33 4.79 -6.01
C LEU A 386 -11.76 5.63 -7.24
#